data_b20ecc7b79f1f867a9ce25c0f2dfbdbd
#
_entry.id   b20ecc7b79f1f867a9ce25c0f2dfbdbd
#
_cell.length_a   1.000
_cell.length_b   1.000
_cell.length_c   1.000
_cell.angle_alpha   90.00
_cell.angle_beta   90.00
_cell.angle_gamma   90.00
#
_symmetry.space_group_name_H-M   'P 1'
#
loop_
_entity.id
_entity.type
_entity.pdbx_description
1 polymer ?
#
loop_
_entity_poly.entity_id
_entity_poly.type
_entity_poly.pdbx_seq_one_letter_code
_entity_poly.pdbx_strand_id
1 'polypeptide(L)'
;MNKEALMPLIGVITDIRRDTPDVKTFRVVGTDGKKLFEHIPGQCAMVSVPGVGEAMFSITSSPTEEAYMEFSIKKCGCVTEWLHAAEEGQMVTVRGPYGNGFPVDTAFAGKDLLFIAGGIGLAPLRSVINYCRHYRDRYGKLDIVYGSRSKADLVDYDEILNEWSADADVHLTIDREQPEWDGHVGFVPNYVKELGFDTNKVAIICGPPIMIKFTLAGLTELGFDKTQVYTTMELRMKCGIGKCGRCNIGNKYVCKDGPVFRCDELDELPNEY
;
A
#
# COMPACT_ATOMS: atom_id res chain seq x y z
N MET A 1 9.41 16.62 -21.70
CA MET A 1 9.19 15.16 -21.34
C MET A 1 10.42 14.76 -20.55
N ASN A 2 10.24 14.40 -19.29
CA ASN A 2 11.38 13.98 -18.46
C ASN A 2 11.81 12.58 -18.95
N LYS A 3 12.91 12.50 -19.69
CA LYS A 3 13.47 11.23 -20.18
C LYS A 3 13.91 10.35 -19.00
N GLU A 4 14.26 10.95 -17.87
CA GLU A 4 14.69 10.25 -16.66
C GLU A 4 13.59 9.36 -16.07
N ALA A 5 12.32 9.78 -16.17
CA ALA A 5 11.18 8.97 -15.67
C ALA A 5 11.00 7.60 -16.34
N LEU A 6 11.61 7.38 -17.50
CA LEU A 6 11.58 6.11 -18.22
C LEU A 6 12.90 5.34 -18.17
N MET A 7 13.95 5.95 -17.59
CA MET A 7 15.26 5.29 -17.47
C MET A 7 15.22 4.31 -16.29
N PRO A 8 15.41 3.01 -16.53
CA PRO A 8 15.49 2.05 -15.44
C PRO A 8 16.84 2.17 -14.71
N LEU A 9 16.80 2.14 -13.40
CA LEU A 9 17.96 1.99 -12.54
C LEU A 9 18.18 0.50 -12.26
N ILE A 10 19.43 0.09 -12.18
CA ILE A 10 19.77 -1.29 -11.80
C ILE A 10 19.68 -1.39 -10.28
N GLY A 11 18.82 -2.29 -9.81
CA GLY A 11 18.67 -2.63 -8.40
C GLY A 11 19.24 -4.00 -8.10
N VAL A 12 19.78 -4.17 -6.91
CA VAL A 12 20.25 -5.45 -6.36
C VAL A 12 19.31 -5.83 -5.21
N ILE A 13 18.81 -7.04 -5.22
CA ILE A 13 18.03 -7.60 -4.12
C ILE A 13 19.00 -7.96 -3.00
N THR A 14 18.89 -7.30 -1.84
CA THR A 14 19.81 -7.49 -0.71
C THR A 14 19.21 -8.27 0.46
N ASP A 15 17.88 -8.40 0.49
CA ASP A 15 17.17 -9.16 1.51
C ASP A 15 15.82 -9.63 0.95
N ILE A 16 15.39 -10.81 1.36
CA ILE A 16 14.10 -11.42 0.96
C ILE A 16 13.42 -11.98 2.20
N ARG A 17 12.44 -11.26 2.72
CA ARG A 17 11.61 -11.71 3.83
C ARG A 17 10.36 -12.42 3.30
N ARG A 18 10.04 -13.57 3.85
CA ARG A 18 8.78 -14.27 3.57
C ARG A 18 7.74 -13.85 4.61
N ASP A 19 6.78 -13.05 4.19
CA ASP A 19 5.71 -12.57 5.09
C ASP A 19 4.58 -13.57 5.21
N THR A 20 4.14 -14.14 4.07
CA THR A 20 3.05 -15.13 4.02
C THR A 20 3.40 -16.26 3.04
N PRO A 21 2.56 -17.30 2.88
CA PRO A 21 2.80 -18.35 1.88
C PRO A 21 2.90 -17.80 0.44
N ASP A 22 2.22 -16.68 0.13
CA ASP A 22 2.13 -16.10 -1.21
C ASP A 22 2.63 -14.64 -1.31
N VAL A 23 3.18 -14.08 -0.23
CA VAL A 23 3.80 -12.74 -0.21
C VAL A 23 5.24 -12.80 0.29
N LYS A 24 6.13 -12.15 -0.45
CA LYS A 24 7.50 -11.86 -0.03
C LYS A 24 7.77 -10.37 -0.11
N THR A 25 8.53 -9.84 0.84
CA THR A 25 9.07 -8.48 0.81
C THR A 25 10.51 -8.51 0.37
N PHE A 26 10.81 -7.74 -0.66
CA PHE A 26 12.13 -7.63 -1.29
C PHE A 26 12.75 -6.29 -0.95
N ARG A 27 13.94 -6.30 -0.37
CA ARG A 27 14.75 -5.11 -0.18
C ARG A 27 15.66 -4.93 -1.38
N VAL A 28 15.64 -3.74 -1.96
CA VAL A 28 16.38 -3.41 -3.18
C VAL A 28 17.20 -2.14 -2.96
N VAL A 29 18.47 -2.18 -3.37
CA VAL A 29 19.38 -1.03 -3.39
C VAL A 29 19.96 -0.84 -4.78
N GLY A 30 20.53 0.32 -5.05
CA GLY A 30 21.31 0.56 -6.27
C GLY A 30 22.61 -0.26 -6.26
N THR A 31 23.29 -0.33 -7.41
CA THR A 31 24.60 -0.99 -7.53
C THR A 31 25.71 -0.33 -6.71
N ASP A 32 25.46 0.89 -6.25
CA ASP A 32 26.31 1.62 -5.30
C ASP A 32 25.97 1.38 -3.83
N GLY A 33 25.02 0.48 -3.56
CA GLY A 33 24.56 0.14 -2.22
C GLY A 33 23.60 1.15 -1.58
N LYS A 34 23.10 2.13 -2.35
CA LYS A 34 22.22 3.18 -1.85
C LYS A 34 20.78 2.99 -2.32
N LYS A 35 19.85 3.68 -1.66
CA LYS A 35 18.46 3.83 -2.12
C LYS A 35 18.41 4.30 -3.57
N LEU A 36 17.53 3.74 -4.37
CA LEU A 36 17.47 4.01 -5.81
C LEU A 36 17.02 5.43 -6.15
N PHE A 37 16.02 5.95 -5.44
CA PHE A 37 15.47 7.29 -5.61
C PHE A 37 14.58 7.69 -4.44
N GLU A 38 14.35 8.98 -4.29
CA GLU A 38 13.40 9.49 -3.32
C GLU A 38 11.95 9.30 -3.78
N HIS A 39 11.05 9.10 -2.82
CA HIS A 39 9.62 8.95 -3.08
C HIS A 39 8.80 9.54 -1.92
N ILE A 40 7.49 9.64 -2.10
CA ILE A 40 6.54 9.97 -1.04
C ILE A 40 5.62 8.78 -0.77
N PRO A 41 5.03 8.65 0.44
CA PRO A 41 4.18 7.50 0.77
C PRO A 41 3.03 7.35 -0.21
N GLY A 42 2.75 6.12 -0.65
CA GLY A 42 1.67 5.82 -1.59
C GLY A 42 2.10 5.79 -3.06
N GLN A 43 3.32 6.22 -3.39
CA GLN A 43 3.86 6.07 -4.74
C GLN A 43 4.23 4.62 -5.06
N CYS A 44 4.32 4.33 -6.34
CA CYS A 44 4.67 3.03 -6.88
C CYS A 44 5.87 3.10 -7.82
N ALA A 45 6.47 1.95 -8.10
CA ALA A 45 7.56 1.80 -9.05
C ALA A 45 7.36 0.58 -9.93
N MET A 46 7.89 0.65 -11.14
CA MET A 46 7.92 -0.46 -12.08
C MET A 46 9.16 -1.30 -11.81
N VAL A 47 8.98 -2.51 -11.37
CA VAL A 47 10.06 -3.49 -11.24
C VAL A 47 10.06 -4.39 -12.46
N SER A 48 11.22 -4.49 -13.11
CA SER A 48 11.39 -5.28 -14.33
C SER A 48 12.44 -6.35 -14.13
N VAL A 49 12.14 -7.54 -14.65
CA VAL A 49 13.04 -8.68 -14.72
C VAL A 49 13.42 -8.90 -16.17
N PRO A 50 14.70 -8.71 -16.55
CA PRO A 50 15.14 -8.88 -17.92
C PRO A 50 14.75 -10.24 -18.50
N GLY A 51 14.12 -10.24 -19.68
CA GLY A 51 13.65 -11.45 -20.35
C GLY A 51 12.34 -12.05 -19.84
N VAL A 52 11.80 -11.55 -18.71
CA VAL A 52 10.54 -12.03 -18.12
C VAL A 52 9.42 -11.02 -18.27
N GLY A 53 9.68 -9.76 -17.91
CA GLY A 53 8.69 -8.70 -18.00
C GLY A 53 8.81 -7.65 -16.90
N GLU A 54 7.78 -6.82 -16.79
CA GLU A 54 7.70 -5.75 -15.81
C GLU A 54 6.31 -5.68 -15.15
N ALA A 55 6.26 -5.26 -13.89
CA ALA A 55 5.02 -5.01 -13.17
C ALA A 55 5.17 -3.83 -12.20
N MET A 56 4.06 -3.15 -11.96
CA MET A 56 3.98 -2.03 -11.03
C MET A 56 3.73 -2.56 -9.62
N PHE A 57 4.50 -2.04 -8.66
CA PHE A 57 4.35 -2.36 -7.24
C PHE A 57 4.38 -1.08 -6.41
N SER A 58 3.60 -1.06 -5.33
CA SER A 58 3.70 -0.02 -4.32
C SER A 58 5.07 -0.07 -3.65
N ILE A 59 5.65 1.09 -3.37
CA ILE A 59 6.86 1.20 -2.56
C ILE A 59 6.40 1.07 -1.11
N THR A 60 6.81 -0.01 -0.42
CA THR A 60 6.30 -0.36 0.91
C THR A 60 7.18 0.17 2.05
N SER A 61 8.47 0.44 1.79
CA SER A 61 9.30 1.16 2.73
C SER A 61 8.85 2.62 2.87
N SER A 62 8.99 3.18 4.07
CA SER A 62 8.78 4.61 4.29
C SER A 62 9.83 5.43 3.53
N PRO A 63 9.50 6.66 3.05
CA PRO A 63 10.51 7.59 2.55
C PRO A 63 11.61 7.93 3.58
N THR A 64 11.29 7.80 4.86
CA THR A 64 12.22 8.01 5.99
C THR A 64 13.32 6.95 6.07
N GLU A 65 13.13 5.81 5.37
CA GLU A 65 14.19 4.83 5.16
C GLU A 65 15.14 5.34 4.05
N GLU A 66 16.37 5.68 4.43
CA GLU A 66 17.34 6.31 3.53
C GLU A 66 18.27 5.30 2.84
N ALA A 67 18.35 4.07 3.36
CA ALA A 67 19.32 3.09 2.89
C ALA A 67 18.82 2.26 1.71
N TYR A 68 17.53 1.91 1.67
CA TYR A 68 16.99 0.96 0.70
C TYR A 68 15.53 1.27 0.33
N MET A 69 15.01 0.50 -0.62
CA MET A 69 13.58 0.44 -0.93
C MET A 69 13.06 -0.98 -0.71
N GLU A 70 11.81 -1.10 -0.27
CA GLU A 70 11.13 -2.40 -0.12
C GLU A 70 9.88 -2.48 -0.98
N PHE A 71 9.59 -3.69 -1.43
CA PHE A 71 8.42 -4.05 -2.21
C PHE A 71 7.82 -5.35 -1.66
N SER A 72 6.63 -5.30 -1.10
CA SER A 72 5.88 -6.49 -0.68
C SER A 72 5.07 -7.00 -1.87
N ILE A 73 5.42 -8.17 -2.36
CA ILE A 73 4.95 -8.69 -3.65
C ILE A 73 4.22 -10.01 -3.46
N LYS A 74 2.95 -10.01 -3.87
CA LYS A 74 2.14 -11.23 -3.91
C LYS A 74 2.42 -12.01 -5.20
N LYS A 75 2.58 -13.32 -5.07
CA LYS A 75 2.78 -14.24 -6.20
C LYS A 75 1.49 -14.39 -7.02
N CYS A 76 1.47 -13.89 -8.26
CA CYS A 76 0.27 -13.91 -9.10
C CYS A 76 0.51 -13.93 -10.62
N GLY A 77 1.75 -14.11 -11.08
CA GLY A 77 2.05 -14.14 -12.53
C GLY A 77 3.55 -14.21 -12.79
N CYS A 78 3.97 -14.29 -14.04
CA CYS A 78 5.33 -14.61 -14.45
C CYS A 78 6.42 -13.75 -13.79
N VAL A 79 6.24 -12.43 -13.71
CA VAL A 79 7.20 -11.53 -13.04
C VAL A 79 7.29 -11.84 -11.55
N THR A 80 6.14 -11.99 -10.89
CA THR A 80 6.10 -12.29 -9.46
C THR A 80 6.52 -13.72 -9.14
N GLU A 81 6.30 -14.67 -10.03
CA GLU A 81 6.83 -16.04 -9.91
C GLU A 81 8.35 -16.07 -9.94
N TRP A 82 8.94 -15.33 -10.90
CA TRP A 82 10.39 -15.19 -10.97
C TRP A 82 10.95 -14.53 -9.69
N LEU A 83 10.35 -13.41 -9.26
CA LEU A 83 10.76 -12.73 -8.02
C LEU A 83 10.67 -13.67 -6.80
N HIS A 84 9.60 -14.47 -6.69
CA HIS A 84 9.46 -15.44 -5.61
C HIS A 84 10.48 -16.60 -5.65
N ALA A 85 11.08 -16.85 -6.81
CA ALA A 85 12.19 -17.82 -6.97
C ALA A 85 13.56 -17.14 -6.89
N ALA A 86 13.60 -15.81 -6.81
CA ALA A 86 14.86 -15.07 -6.75
C ALA A 86 15.60 -15.26 -5.43
N GLU A 87 16.91 -15.05 -5.49
CA GLU A 87 17.85 -15.10 -4.37
C GLU A 87 18.49 -13.71 -4.16
N GLU A 88 19.03 -13.49 -2.97
CA GLU A 88 19.82 -12.30 -2.67
C GLU A 88 21.01 -12.19 -3.62
N GLY A 89 21.36 -10.96 -3.98
CA GLY A 89 22.39 -10.65 -4.97
C GLY A 89 21.89 -10.62 -6.41
N GLN A 90 20.67 -11.09 -6.70
CA GLN A 90 20.12 -11.01 -8.05
C GLN A 90 19.71 -9.58 -8.40
N MET A 91 19.81 -9.25 -9.68
CA MET A 91 19.54 -7.91 -10.19
C MET A 91 18.15 -7.83 -10.82
N VAL A 92 17.50 -6.72 -10.56
CA VAL A 92 16.28 -6.26 -11.20
C VAL A 92 16.49 -4.86 -11.74
N THR A 93 15.61 -4.35 -12.58
CA THR A 93 15.61 -2.93 -12.89
C THR A 93 14.37 -2.27 -12.32
N VAL A 94 14.54 -1.06 -11.80
CA VAL A 94 13.46 -0.29 -11.16
C VAL A 94 13.38 1.08 -11.79
N ARG A 95 12.19 1.51 -12.14
CA ARG A 95 11.94 2.87 -12.60
C ARG A 95 10.75 3.48 -11.88
N GLY A 96 10.88 4.75 -11.53
CA GLY A 96 9.92 5.50 -10.72
C GLY A 96 10.57 6.74 -10.10
N PRO A 97 9.96 7.32 -9.04
CA PRO A 97 8.64 6.96 -8.52
C PRO A 97 7.52 7.39 -9.46
N TYR A 98 6.36 6.72 -9.40
CA TYR A 98 5.21 7.04 -10.22
C TYR A 98 3.98 7.33 -9.37
N GLY A 99 3.10 8.14 -9.94
CA GLY A 99 1.86 8.55 -9.33
C GLY A 99 2.02 9.66 -8.29
N ASN A 100 0.87 10.06 -7.75
CA ASN A 100 0.80 10.92 -6.58
C ASN A 100 1.07 10.10 -5.31
N GLY A 101 1.12 10.76 -4.16
CA GLY A 101 1.20 10.08 -2.87
C GLY A 101 0.08 10.51 -1.94
N PHE A 102 0.07 9.93 -0.75
CA PHE A 102 -0.81 10.37 0.31
C PHE A 102 -0.47 11.81 0.74
N PRO A 103 -1.48 12.66 1.00
CA PRO A 103 -1.27 14.07 1.36
C PRO A 103 -0.86 14.23 2.83
N VAL A 104 0.28 13.59 3.20
CA VAL A 104 0.77 13.49 4.59
C VAL A 104 1.10 14.84 5.22
N ASP A 105 1.59 15.78 4.44
CA ASP A 105 2.00 17.11 4.91
C ASP A 105 0.86 18.15 4.86
N THR A 106 -0.30 17.78 4.32
CA THR A 106 -1.43 18.70 4.12
C THR A 106 -2.70 18.16 4.76
N ALA A 107 -3.45 17.31 4.07
CA ALA A 107 -4.75 16.83 4.55
C ALA A 107 -4.67 15.92 5.79
N PHE A 108 -3.54 15.25 6.02
CA PHE A 108 -3.33 14.36 7.17
C PHE A 108 -2.69 15.06 8.36
N ALA A 109 -1.99 16.20 8.14
CA ALA A 109 -1.30 16.92 9.19
C ALA A 109 -2.25 17.38 10.30
N GLY A 110 -1.91 17.05 11.56
CA GLY A 110 -2.70 17.38 12.77
C GLY A 110 -3.99 16.57 12.91
N LYS A 111 -4.26 15.59 12.06
CA LYS A 111 -5.48 14.77 12.10
C LYS A 111 -5.25 13.45 12.79
N ASP A 112 -6.32 12.93 13.37
CA ASP A 112 -6.42 11.52 13.73
C ASP A 112 -6.58 10.70 12.45
N LEU A 113 -5.84 9.60 12.33
CA LEU A 113 -5.79 8.78 11.11
C LEU A 113 -6.32 7.38 11.41
N LEU A 114 -7.17 6.88 10.50
CA LEU A 114 -7.71 5.52 10.54
C LEU A 114 -7.28 4.77 9.28
N PHE A 115 -6.32 3.87 9.42
CA PHE A 115 -5.85 3.00 8.35
C PHE A 115 -6.65 1.71 8.32
N ILE A 116 -7.23 1.37 7.17
CA ILE A 116 -8.05 0.17 6.99
C ILE A 116 -7.48 -0.64 5.85
N ALA A 117 -6.97 -1.83 6.17
CA ALA A 117 -6.29 -2.69 5.21
C ALA A 117 -6.93 -4.08 5.10
N GLY A 118 -6.85 -4.67 3.90
CA GLY A 118 -7.21 -6.07 3.66
C GLY A 118 -6.17 -6.82 2.84
N GLY A 119 -5.64 -7.91 3.39
CA GLY A 119 -4.63 -8.73 2.74
C GLY A 119 -3.40 -7.92 2.30
N ILE A 120 -2.97 -8.08 1.03
CA ILE A 120 -1.82 -7.33 0.48
C ILE A 120 -2.07 -5.82 0.35
N GLY A 121 -3.31 -5.34 0.53
CA GLY A 121 -3.61 -3.92 0.62
C GLY A 121 -2.91 -3.19 1.78
N LEU A 122 -2.30 -3.92 2.71
CA LEU A 122 -1.41 -3.33 3.70
C LEU A 122 -0.15 -2.73 3.07
N ALA A 123 0.36 -3.30 2.00
CA ALA A 123 1.61 -2.91 1.35
C ALA A 123 1.71 -1.41 1.03
N PRO A 124 0.77 -0.76 0.30
CA PRO A 124 0.81 0.68 0.10
C PRO A 124 0.61 1.48 1.40
N LEU A 125 -0.12 0.95 2.38
CA LEU A 125 -0.35 1.63 3.66
C LEU A 125 0.86 1.55 4.59
N ARG A 126 1.68 0.49 4.53
CA ARG A 126 2.88 0.34 5.35
C ARG A 126 3.80 1.56 5.23
N SER A 127 4.01 2.05 4.00
CA SER A 127 4.84 3.24 3.75
C SER A 127 4.32 4.48 4.49
N VAL A 128 3.02 4.75 4.43
CA VAL A 128 2.43 5.92 5.09
C VAL A 128 2.28 5.74 6.59
N ILE A 129 1.98 4.54 7.08
CA ILE A 129 1.93 4.24 8.52
C ILE A 129 3.30 4.50 9.14
N ASN A 130 4.37 3.93 8.58
CA ASN A 130 5.73 4.12 9.09
C ASN A 130 6.21 5.57 8.96
N TYR A 131 5.79 6.30 7.92
CA TYR A 131 6.03 7.74 7.82
C TYR A 131 5.36 8.52 8.96
N CYS A 132 4.08 8.25 9.24
CA CYS A 132 3.34 8.91 10.32
C CYS A 132 3.89 8.55 11.70
N ARG A 133 4.36 7.33 11.91
CA ARG A 133 5.03 6.89 13.14
C ARG A 133 6.37 7.58 13.34
N HIS A 134 7.17 7.72 12.29
CA HIS A 134 8.45 8.45 12.35
C HIS A 134 8.26 9.92 12.71
N TYR A 135 7.25 10.57 12.16
CA TYR A 135 6.89 11.97 12.47
C TYR A 135 5.69 12.04 13.39
N ARG A 136 5.70 11.28 14.47
CA ARG A 136 4.55 11.04 15.36
C ARG A 136 3.86 12.31 15.85
N ASP A 137 4.64 13.33 16.20
CA ASP A 137 4.15 14.62 16.72
C ASP A 137 3.37 15.46 15.70
N ARG A 138 3.43 15.08 14.42
CA ARG A 138 2.73 15.78 13.34
C ARG A 138 1.29 15.30 13.13
N TYR A 139 0.90 14.23 13.79
CA TYR A 139 -0.40 13.57 13.61
C TYR A 139 -1.08 13.34 14.96
N GLY A 140 -2.41 13.23 14.94
CA GLY A 140 -3.21 12.84 16.08
C GLY A 140 -3.10 11.33 16.35
N LYS A 141 -4.17 10.69 16.81
CA LYS A 141 -4.21 9.24 17.03
C LYS A 141 -4.05 8.47 15.72
N LEU A 142 -3.39 7.33 15.80
CA LEU A 142 -3.29 6.37 14.70
C LEU A 142 -4.09 5.12 15.09
N ASP A 143 -5.12 4.80 14.31
CA ASP A 143 -5.87 3.55 14.42
C ASP A 143 -5.61 2.73 13.17
N ILE A 144 -5.38 1.44 13.34
CA ILE A 144 -5.11 0.49 12.25
C ILE A 144 -6.06 -0.67 12.36
N VAL A 145 -6.95 -0.84 11.40
CA VAL A 145 -7.80 -2.03 11.26
C VAL A 145 -7.27 -2.84 10.09
N TYR A 146 -6.79 -4.03 10.37
CA TYR A 146 -6.21 -4.89 9.34
C TYR A 146 -6.76 -6.30 9.43
N GLY A 147 -7.13 -6.85 8.28
CA GLY A 147 -7.63 -8.20 8.21
C GLY A 147 -7.13 -9.00 7.03
N SER A 148 -7.14 -10.31 7.20
CA SER A 148 -6.77 -11.29 6.18
C SER A 148 -7.60 -12.55 6.30
N ARG A 149 -7.47 -13.49 5.35
CA ARG A 149 -8.23 -14.75 5.36
C ARG A 149 -7.90 -15.64 6.55
N SER A 150 -6.65 -15.59 6.99
CA SER A 150 -6.12 -16.38 8.09
C SER A 150 -4.97 -15.64 8.78
N LYS A 151 -4.55 -16.09 9.96
CA LYS A 151 -3.37 -15.58 10.65
C LYS A 151 -2.11 -15.67 9.78
N ALA A 152 -1.94 -16.78 9.06
CA ALA A 152 -0.79 -16.99 8.17
C ALA A 152 -0.78 -16.08 6.92
N ASP A 153 -1.91 -15.45 6.59
CA ASP A 153 -2.05 -14.49 5.49
C ASP A 153 -1.86 -13.02 5.93
N LEU A 154 -1.59 -12.75 7.22
CA LEU A 154 -1.30 -11.41 7.72
C LEU A 154 0.13 -11.02 7.33
N VAL A 155 0.25 -10.05 6.44
CA VAL A 155 1.52 -9.48 5.99
C VAL A 155 2.10 -8.59 7.09
N ASP A 156 3.42 -8.56 7.24
CA ASP A 156 4.14 -7.75 8.25
C ASP A 156 3.65 -7.98 9.70
N TYR A 157 3.16 -9.19 10.02
CA TYR A 157 2.53 -9.49 11.31
C TYR A 157 3.43 -9.20 12.51
N ASP A 158 4.71 -9.55 12.41
CA ASP A 158 5.68 -9.29 13.49
C ASP A 158 5.98 -7.79 13.66
N GLU A 159 6.06 -7.02 12.56
CA GLU A 159 6.22 -5.56 12.60
C GLU A 159 5.01 -4.89 13.25
N ILE A 160 3.81 -5.36 12.91
CA ILE A 160 2.57 -4.85 13.49
C ILE A 160 2.54 -5.05 15.00
N LEU A 161 2.87 -6.24 15.48
CA LEU A 161 2.80 -6.57 16.91
C LEU A 161 3.94 -5.95 17.72
N ASN A 162 5.16 -5.92 17.19
CA ASN A 162 6.34 -5.52 17.94
C ASN A 162 6.65 -4.02 17.83
N GLU A 163 6.18 -3.37 16.75
CA GLU A 163 6.53 -1.98 16.49
C GLU A 163 5.30 -1.06 16.46
N TRP A 164 4.27 -1.39 15.63
CA TRP A 164 3.16 -0.47 15.44
C TRP A 164 2.26 -0.34 16.66
N SER A 165 2.06 -1.43 17.40
CA SER A 165 1.26 -1.42 18.64
C SER A 165 1.82 -0.53 19.75
N ALA A 166 3.06 -0.06 19.63
CA ALA A 166 3.63 0.92 20.57
C ALA A 166 3.12 2.35 20.34
N ASP A 167 2.73 2.68 19.10
CA ASP A 167 2.39 4.06 18.69
C ASP A 167 0.96 4.19 18.15
N ALA A 168 0.28 3.08 17.87
CA ALA A 168 -1.03 3.03 17.24
C ALA A 168 -1.95 2.03 17.94
N ASP A 169 -3.26 2.30 17.87
CA ASP A 169 -4.28 1.36 18.29
C ASP A 169 -4.52 0.35 17.14
N VAL A 170 -4.04 -0.88 17.32
CA VAL A 170 -4.08 -1.93 16.29
C VAL A 170 -5.21 -2.90 16.53
N HIS A 171 -6.04 -3.12 15.51
CA HIS A 171 -7.18 -4.02 15.49
C HIS A 171 -7.02 -5.03 14.37
N LEU A 172 -6.68 -6.28 14.70
CA LEU A 172 -6.50 -7.36 13.74
C LEU A 172 -7.73 -8.25 13.66
N THR A 173 -8.04 -8.73 12.45
CA THR A 173 -9.14 -9.68 12.23
C THR A 173 -8.75 -10.74 11.18
N ILE A 174 -9.35 -11.91 11.29
CA ILE A 174 -9.28 -12.95 10.27
C ILE A 174 -10.67 -13.38 9.85
N ASP A 175 -10.83 -13.85 8.61
CA ASP A 175 -12.17 -14.17 8.06
C ASP A 175 -12.85 -15.34 8.73
N ARG A 176 -12.10 -16.29 9.32
CA ARG A 176 -12.60 -17.54 9.90
C ARG A 176 -11.85 -17.93 11.15
N GLU A 177 -12.55 -18.52 12.10
CA GLU A 177 -11.97 -19.08 13.33
C GLU A 177 -10.79 -20.03 13.04
N GLN A 178 -9.76 -19.91 13.85
CA GLN A 178 -8.59 -20.77 13.84
C GLN A 178 -8.14 -21.04 15.28
N PRO A 179 -7.66 -22.28 15.60
CA PRO A 179 -7.28 -22.66 16.96
C PRO A 179 -6.20 -21.77 17.60
N GLU A 180 -5.34 -21.13 16.78
CA GLU A 180 -4.21 -20.32 17.23
C GLU A 180 -4.49 -18.80 17.12
N TRP A 181 -5.77 -18.41 17.06
CA TRP A 181 -6.17 -17.02 16.91
C TRP A 181 -7.12 -16.61 18.03
N ASP A 182 -6.66 -15.70 18.89
CA ASP A 182 -7.42 -15.16 20.01
C ASP A 182 -8.03 -13.77 19.72
N GLY A 183 -7.75 -13.21 18.53
CA GLY A 183 -8.25 -11.91 18.08
C GLY A 183 -9.66 -11.98 17.50
N HIS A 184 -10.11 -10.87 16.95
CA HIS A 184 -11.41 -10.77 16.29
C HIS A 184 -11.54 -11.70 15.07
N VAL A 185 -12.72 -12.26 14.85
CA VAL A 185 -13.05 -13.07 13.68
C VAL A 185 -14.20 -12.43 12.93
N GLY A 186 -13.96 -12.04 11.69
CA GLY A 186 -14.93 -11.40 10.84
C GLY A 186 -14.27 -10.60 9.71
N PHE A 187 -15.08 -10.12 8.79
CA PHE A 187 -14.61 -9.30 7.69
C PHE A 187 -14.31 -7.87 8.14
N VAL A 188 -13.23 -7.29 7.61
CA VAL A 188 -12.79 -5.92 7.91
C VAL A 188 -13.92 -4.87 7.90
N PRO A 189 -14.82 -4.82 6.89
CA PRO A 189 -15.91 -3.84 6.90
C PRO A 189 -16.86 -3.95 8.11
N ASN A 190 -17.15 -5.15 8.56
CA ASN A 190 -17.99 -5.37 9.72
C ASN A 190 -17.27 -4.96 11.01
N TYR A 191 -15.99 -5.34 11.11
CA TYR A 191 -15.18 -5.01 12.28
C TYR A 191 -15.00 -3.48 12.44
N VAL A 192 -14.82 -2.74 11.35
CA VAL A 192 -14.80 -1.27 11.36
C VAL A 192 -16.10 -0.70 11.94
N LYS A 193 -17.25 -1.26 11.57
CA LYS A 193 -18.56 -0.84 12.10
C LYS A 193 -18.75 -1.20 13.58
N GLU A 194 -18.28 -2.37 13.99
CA GLU A 194 -18.35 -2.84 15.39
C GLU A 194 -17.50 -1.98 16.32
N LEU A 195 -16.28 -1.63 15.89
CA LEU A 195 -15.38 -0.76 16.65
C LEU A 195 -15.95 0.64 16.81
N GLY A 196 -16.58 1.17 15.77
CA GLY A 196 -17.13 2.53 15.75
C GLY A 196 -16.03 3.57 15.95
N PHE A 197 -15.86 4.45 14.98
CA PHE A 197 -14.80 5.49 15.04
C PHE A 197 -15.40 6.88 15.00
N ASP A 198 -14.74 7.83 15.66
CA ASP A 198 -15.09 9.24 15.56
C ASP A 198 -14.92 9.75 14.13
N THR A 199 -15.91 10.49 13.64
CA THR A 199 -15.97 10.98 12.26
C THR A 199 -15.07 12.19 11.98
N ASN A 200 -14.30 12.65 12.98
CA ASN A 200 -13.27 13.68 12.80
C ASN A 200 -11.95 13.14 12.23
N LYS A 201 -11.82 11.82 12.12
CA LYS A 201 -10.64 11.14 11.57
C LYS A 201 -10.58 11.22 10.04
N VAL A 202 -9.37 11.16 9.50
CA VAL A 202 -9.15 10.84 8.09
C VAL A 202 -9.01 9.33 7.96
N ALA A 203 -9.85 8.72 7.12
CA ALA A 203 -9.79 7.27 6.86
C ALA A 203 -9.03 6.98 5.56
N ILE A 204 -8.16 5.97 5.60
CA ILE A 204 -7.34 5.53 4.47
C ILE A 204 -7.57 4.05 4.25
N ILE A 205 -8.14 3.66 3.10
CA ILE A 205 -8.57 2.28 2.83
C ILE A 205 -7.75 1.71 1.69
N CYS A 206 -7.24 0.50 1.87
CA CYS A 206 -6.62 -0.26 0.79
C CYS A 206 -6.86 -1.76 0.93
N GLY A 207 -7.21 -2.41 -0.17
CA GLY A 207 -7.51 -3.85 -0.19
C GLY A 207 -8.31 -4.28 -1.40
N PRO A 208 -8.90 -5.46 -1.37
CA PRO A 208 -9.75 -5.96 -2.46
C PRO A 208 -10.93 -5.00 -2.75
N PRO A 209 -11.32 -4.81 -4.01
CA PRO A 209 -12.41 -3.89 -4.38
C PRO A 209 -13.72 -4.10 -3.60
N ILE A 210 -14.07 -5.36 -3.36
CA ILE A 210 -15.27 -5.70 -2.58
C ILE A 210 -15.17 -5.24 -1.12
N MET A 211 -13.98 -5.33 -0.51
CA MET A 211 -13.74 -4.85 0.86
C MET A 211 -13.83 -3.31 0.88
N ILE A 212 -13.20 -2.62 -0.06
CA ILE A 212 -13.26 -1.15 -0.16
C ILE A 212 -14.71 -0.70 -0.27
N LYS A 213 -15.50 -1.31 -1.15
CA LYS A 213 -16.92 -0.98 -1.35
C LYS A 213 -17.73 -1.10 -0.05
N PHE A 214 -17.62 -2.20 0.68
CA PHE A 214 -18.36 -2.40 1.91
C PHE A 214 -17.83 -1.55 3.07
N THR A 215 -16.51 -1.30 3.12
CA THR A 215 -15.92 -0.39 4.11
C THR A 215 -16.40 1.05 3.90
N LEU A 216 -16.46 1.53 2.66
CA LEU A 216 -16.99 2.85 2.32
C LEU A 216 -18.46 2.98 2.74
N ALA A 217 -19.27 1.96 2.46
CA ALA A 217 -20.67 1.94 2.91
C ALA A 217 -20.76 2.01 4.45
N GLY A 218 -19.94 1.21 5.15
CA GLY A 218 -19.86 1.21 6.61
C GLY A 218 -19.42 2.54 7.20
N LEU A 219 -18.39 3.18 6.63
CA LEU A 219 -17.95 4.51 7.06
C LEU A 219 -19.03 5.58 6.82
N THR A 220 -19.76 5.51 5.70
CA THR A 220 -20.88 6.41 5.43
C THR A 220 -22.00 6.24 6.47
N GLU A 221 -22.33 4.99 6.85
CA GLU A 221 -23.31 4.70 7.91
C GLU A 221 -22.85 5.23 9.28
N LEU A 222 -21.53 5.21 9.56
CA LEU A 222 -20.94 5.81 10.76
C LEU A 222 -20.92 7.35 10.71
N GLY A 223 -21.17 7.96 9.55
CA GLY A 223 -21.24 9.41 9.38
C GLY A 223 -19.96 10.06 8.83
N PHE A 224 -19.01 9.27 8.31
CA PHE A 224 -17.82 9.83 7.61
C PHE A 224 -18.25 10.49 6.29
N ASP A 225 -17.70 11.67 6.04
CA ASP A 225 -17.79 12.32 4.75
C ASP A 225 -16.77 11.74 3.77
N LYS A 226 -17.14 11.53 2.51
CA LYS A 226 -16.23 10.99 1.48
C LYS A 226 -15.00 11.86 1.23
N THR A 227 -15.06 13.16 1.55
CA THR A 227 -13.91 14.08 1.47
C THR A 227 -12.84 13.80 2.52
N GLN A 228 -13.14 12.99 3.53
CA GLN A 228 -12.21 12.55 4.57
C GLN A 228 -11.68 11.13 4.33
N VAL A 229 -12.14 10.46 3.27
CA VAL A 229 -11.78 9.07 2.99
C VAL A 229 -10.91 9.00 1.75
N TYR A 230 -9.76 8.35 1.88
CA TYR A 230 -8.79 8.13 0.81
C TYR A 230 -8.67 6.63 0.51
N THR A 231 -8.44 6.31 -0.75
CA THR A 231 -8.17 4.94 -1.19
C THR A 231 -7.09 4.91 -2.27
N THR A 232 -6.55 3.74 -2.51
CA THR A 232 -5.65 3.51 -3.65
C THR A 232 -6.35 2.70 -4.72
N MET A 233 -6.11 3.06 -5.97
CA MET A 233 -6.61 2.34 -7.13
C MET A 233 -5.49 1.58 -7.83
N GLU A 234 -5.77 0.35 -8.21
CA GLU A 234 -4.86 -0.47 -8.99
C GLU A 234 -5.44 -0.75 -10.37
N LEU A 235 -4.72 -0.30 -11.40
CA LEU A 235 -4.99 -0.63 -12.79
C LEU A 235 -3.73 -1.13 -13.48
N ARG A 236 -3.91 -1.77 -14.63
CA ARG A 236 -2.77 -2.22 -15.45
C ARG A 236 -1.97 -1.02 -15.94
N MET A 237 -0.91 -0.67 -15.25
CA MET A 237 0.02 0.39 -15.64
C MET A 237 1.12 -0.19 -16.53
N LYS A 238 1.56 0.60 -17.55
CA LYS A 238 2.67 0.26 -18.45
C LYS A 238 3.72 1.35 -18.49
N CYS A 239 3.36 2.57 -18.90
CA CYS A 239 4.34 3.64 -19.05
C CYS A 239 4.70 4.34 -17.72
N GLY A 240 3.81 4.39 -16.74
CA GLY A 240 3.98 5.12 -15.47
C GLY A 240 3.83 6.64 -15.56
N ILE A 241 3.62 7.22 -16.76
CA ILE A 241 3.69 8.66 -17.02
C ILE A 241 2.46 9.23 -17.76
N GLY A 242 1.32 8.54 -17.72
CA GLY A 242 0.07 9.00 -18.32
C GLY A 242 0.03 9.06 -19.86
N LYS A 243 0.84 8.26 -20.58
CA LYS A 243 0.94 8.33 -22.04
C LYS A 243 0.27 7.19 -22.80
N CYS A 244 0.35 5.97 -22.30
CA CYS A 244 -0.09 4.81 -23.05
C CYS A 244 -1.61 4.55 -22.98
N GLY A 245 -2.34 5.23 -22.09
CA GLY A 245 -3.77 5.07 -21.90
C GLY A 245 -4.17 3.77 -21.16
N ARG A 246 -3.22 2.92 -20.75
CA ARG A 246 -3.53 1.59 -20.21
C ARG A 246 -4.22 1.61 -18.84
N CYS A 247 -3.92 2.63 -18.04
CA CYS A 247 -4.47 2.85 -16.70
C CYS A 247 -5.47 4.02 -16.65
N ASN A 248 -6.12 4.27 -17.76
CA ASN A 248 -7.10 5.35 -17.86
C ASN A 248 -8.42 4.93 -17.21
N ILE A 249 -9.03 5.86 -16.45
CA ILE A 249 -10.41 5.81 -15.96
C ILE A 249 -11.02 7.17 -16.24
N GLY A 250 -12.02 7.23 -17.12
CA GLY A 250 -12.61 8.50 -17.53
C GLY A 250 -11.53 9.47 -18.03
N ASN A 251 -11.36 10.61 -17.37
CA ASN A 251 -10.37 11.62 -17.69
C ASN A 251 -9.08 11.53 -16.87
N LYS A 252 -8.92 10.49 -16.03
CA LYS A 252 -7.76 10.29 -15.15
C LYS A 252 -6.87 9.14 -15.63
N TYR A 253 -5.57 9.26 -15.36
CA TYR A 253 -4.59 8.19 -15.52
C TYR A 253 -4.05 7.79 -14.15
N VAL A 254 -4.35 6.58 -13.67
CA VAL A 254 -3.97 6.14 -12.32
C VAL A 254 -2.46 6.26 -12.06
N CYS A 255 -1.62 6.03 -13.06
CA CYS A 255 -0.16 6.18 -12.92
C CYS A 255 0.35 7.63 -12.82
N LYS A 256 -0.53 8.64 -13.00
CA LYS A 256 -0.16 10.05 -12.97
C LYS A 256 -1.02 10.84 -11.99
N ASP A 257 -2.35 10.66 -12.07
CA ASP A 257 -3.34 11.38 -11.29
C ASP A 257 -3.69 10.63 -9.98
N GLY A 258 -3.34 9.33 -9.89
CA GLY A 258 -3.37 8.44 -8.74
C GLY A 258 -1.95 7.94 -8.39
N PRO A 259 -1.81 6.80 -7.70
CA PRO A 259 -2.86 5.83 -7.35
C PRO A 259 -3.78 6.26 -6.19
N VAL A 260 -3.41 7.28 -5.42
CA VAL A 260 -4.18 7.76 -4.28
C VAL A 260 -5.28 8.70 -4.75
N PHE A 261 -6.51 8.41 -4.36
CA PHE A 261 -7.68 9.23 -4.63
C PHE A 261 -8.49 9.48 -3.37
N ARG A 262 -9.07 10.64 -3.24
CA ARG A 262 -10.11 10.92 -2.26
C ARG A 262 -11.43 10.31 -2.77
N CYS A 263 -12.24 9.74 -1.90
CA CYS A 263 -13.39 8.93 -2.32
C CYS A 263 -14.52 9.73 -3.00
N ASP A 264 -14.65 11.02 -2.72
CA ASP A 264 -15.59 11.90 -3.46
C ASP A 264 -15.14 12.13 -4.91
N GLU A 265 -13.84 12.15 -5.20
CA GLU A 265 -13.32 12.25 -6.57
C GLU A 265 -13.64 11.02 -7.43
N LEU A 266 -13.81 9.85 -6.79
CA LEU A 266 -14.16 8.61 -7.48
C LEU A 266 -15.62 8.59 -7.96
N ASP A 267 -16.51 9.34 -7.30
CA ASP A 267 -17.92 9.45 -7.72
C ASP A 267 -18.07 10.16 -9.09
N GLU A 268 -17.07 10.94 -9.50
CA GLU A 268 -17.01 11.62 -10.79
C GLU A 268 -16.49 10.73 -11.93
N LEU A 269 -15.94 9.55 -11.58
CA LEU A 269 -15.36 8.63 -12.54
C LEU A 269 -16.39 7.59 -13.01
N PRO A 270 -16.25 7.05 -14.24
CA PRO A 270 -17.07 5.94 -14.69
C PRO A 270 -16.96 4.73 -13.76
N ASN A 271 -18.04 3.99 -13.55
CA ASN A 271 -18.08 2.74 -12.75
C ASN A 271 -17.34 1.59 -13.47
N GLU A 272 -16.09 1.78 -13.85
CA GLU A 272 -15.24 0.79 -14.53
C GLU A 272 -14.16 0.18 -13.62
N TYR A 273 -14.28 0.40 -12.31
CA TYR A 273 -13.31 -0.04 -11.29
C TYR A 273 -13.96 -0.91 -10.20
#